data_e27d8cc7309aa02ed9789978cac71709
#
_entry.id   e27d8cc7309aa02ed9789978cac71709
#
_cell.length_a   1.000
_cell.length_b   1.000
_cell.length_c   1.000
_cell.angle_alpha   90.00
_cell.angle_beta   90.00
_cell.angle_gamma   90.00
#
_symmetry.space_group_name_H-M   'P 1'
#
loop_
_entity.id
_entity.type
_entity.pdbx_description
1 polymer ?
#
loop_
_entity_poly.entity_id
_entity_poly.type
_entity_poly.pdbx_seq_one_letter_code
_entity_poly.pdbx_strand_id
1 'polypeptide(L)'
;MSYLELHGERLAYRDAGAGEALLLIHGMAGSSATWRTVIPELSKKYRVLAPDLLGHGESTKPRGDYSLGAFAASLRDLLDELGIRRVTVVGQSLGGGVAMQFTYQHRDYCQRLVLISSGGLGPDLNWILRILSAPGAELVLPVVAPQPVLKLGNKLGSWLTSAGIQSPRAGEMWSAYCSLSDRPTRQAFLRTLRSVVDYRGQAVSALGKIHVSHGLPTLLIWGEQDRIIPVSHGYAAHEALPGSRLEVLAGVGHFPHVESPTAVVDILDDFIATTGRDADLTNLNTDQKPYPAAGTTGSDY
;
A
#
# COMPACT_ATOMS: atom_id res chain seq x y z
N MET A 1 0.99 -5.49 -19.31
CA MET A 1 -0.18 -5.29 -18.44
C MET A 1 -1.15 -6.42 -18.73
N SER A 2 -1.60 -7.11 -17.70
CA SER A 2 -2.63 -8.16 -17.77
C SER A 2 -3.93 -7.62 -17.18
N TYR A 3 -5.04 -8.25 -17.52
CA TYR A 3 -6.37 -7.86 -17.04
C TYR A 3 -7.14 -9.08 -16.61
N LEU A 4 -7.89 -8.94 -15.53
CA LEU A 4 -8.80 -9.97 -15.01
C LEU A 4 -10.15 -9.32 -14.70
N GLU A 5 -11.23 -10.00 -14.98
CA GLU A 5 -12.57 -9.57 -14.60
C GLU A 5 -12.96 -10.21 -13.27
N LEU A 6 -13.17 -9.38 -12.26
CA LEU A 6 -13.59 -9.78 -10.92
C LEU A 6 -14.92 -9.10 -10.60
N HIS A 7 -15.97 -9.89 -10.37
CA HIS A 7 -17.31 -9.38 -10.01
C HIS A 7 -17.87 -8.32 -10.98
N GLY A 8 -17.56 -8.46 -12.29
CA GLY A 8 -17.98 -7.53 -13.33
C GLY A 8 -17.11 -6.27 -13.46
N GLU A 9 -16.01 -6.20 -12.70
CA GLU A 9 -15.04 -5.10 -12.77
C GLU A 9 -13.69 -5.58 -13.30
N ARG A 10 -13.11 -4.83 -14.22
CA ARG A 10 -11.80 -5.14 -14.80
C ARG A 10 -10.68 -4.64 -13.90
N LEU A 11 -9.88 -5.57 -13.38
CA LEU A 11 -8.66 -5.30 -12.64
C LEU A 11 -7.45 -5.41 -13.56
N ALA A 12 -6.64 -4.37 -13.64
CA ALA A 12 -5.37 -4.36 -14.34
C ALA A 12 -4.23 -4.75 -13.39
N TYR A 13 -3.27 -5.54 -13.85
CA TYR A 13 -2.12 -5.92 -13.02
C TYR A 13 -0.89 -6.23 -13.87
N ARG A 14 0.29 -6.09 -13.26
CA ARG A 14 1.55 -6.59 -13.80
C ARG A 14 1.82 -7.94 -13.17
N ASP A 15 2.28 -8.90 -13.98
CA ASP A 15 2.71 -10.23 -13.55
C ASP A 15 4.04 -10.51 -14.24
N ALA A 16 5.10 -10.72 -13.47
CA ALA A 16 6.44 -10.91 -14.01
C ALA A 16 7.25 -11.86 -13.13
N GLY A 17 8.11 -12.68 -13.77
CA GLY A 17 8.96 -13.63 -13.08
C GLY A 17 8.26 -14.92 -12.67
N ALA A 18 8.91 -15.69 -11.81
CA ALA A 18 8.41 -16.98 -11.31
C ALA A 18 8.98 -17.27 -9.91
N GLY A 19 8.41 -18.23 -9.20
CA GLY A 19 8.84 -18.61 -7.86
C GLY A 19 7.93 -18.13 -6.75
N GLU A 20 8.49 -17.75 -5.60
CA GLU A 20 7.73 -17.22 -4.47
C GLU A 20 7.04 -15.91 -4.86
N ALA A 21 5.76 -15.75 -4.51
CA ALA A 21 4.97 -14.62 -4.97
C ALA A 21 5.12 -13.38 -4.07
N LEU A 22 5.33 -12.23 -4.71
CA LEU A 22 5.29 -10.90 -4.09
C LEU A 22 4.07 -10.15 -4.60
N LEU A 23 3.23 -9.63 -3.70
CA LEU A 23 2.11 -8.76 -4.01
C LEU A 23 2.48 -7.32 -3.67
N LEU A 24 2.70 -6.47 -4.70
CA LEU A 24 3.12 -5.08 -4.56
C LEU A 24 1.93 -4.13 -4.67
N ILE A 25 1.54 -3.48 -3.58
CA ILE A 25 0.36 -2.63 -3.47
C ILE A 25 0.79 -1.17 -3.46
N HIS A 26 0.35 -0.40 -4.47
CA HIS A 26 0.70 1.01 -4.65
C HIS A 26 -0.02 1.96 -3.69
N GLY A 27 0.47 3.19 -3.57
CA GLY A 27 -0.11 4.26 -2.78
C GLY A 27 -1.30 4.98 -3.44
N MET A 28 -1.85 5.94 -2.72
CA MET A 28 -2.99 6.76 -3.16
C MET A 28 -2.67 7.55 -4.44
N ALA A 29 -3.63 7.65 -5.35
CA ALA A 29 -3.48 8.27 -6.68
C ALA A 29 -2.35 7.66 -7.55
N GLY A 30 -1.76 6.54 -7.12
CA GLY A 30 -0.73 5.81 -7.83
C GLY A 30 -1.30 4.73 -8.77
N SER A 31 -0.40 3.87 -9.22
CA SER A 31 -0.69 2.66 -10.00
C SER A 31 0.47 1.68 -9.87
N SER A 32 0.36 0.51 -10.46
CA SER A 32 1.45 -0.47 -10.56
C SER A 32 2.71 0.08 -11.22
N ALA A 33 2.60 1.20 -11.96
CA ALA A 33 3.73 1.86 -12.60
C ALA A 33 4.76 2.41 -11.60
N THR A 34 4.39 2.67 -10.35
CA THR A 34 5.34 3.11 -9.31
C THR A 34 6.43 2.06 -9.06
N TRP A 35 6.13 0.79 -9.30
CA TRP A 35 7.04 -0.35 -9.09
C TRP A 35 7.96 -0.65 -10.27
N ARG A 36 7.90 0.15 -11.36
CA ARG A 36 8.66 -0.07 -12.61
C ARG A 36 10.17 -0.17 -12.40
N THR A 37 10.69 0.45 -11.37
CA THR A 37 12.13 0.48 -11.04
C THR A 37 12.61 -0.77 -10.31
N VAL A 38 11.75 -1.44 -9.55
CA VAL A 38 12.09 -2.62 -8.74
C VAL A 38 11.63 -3.93 -9.37
N ILE A 39 10.54 -3.95 -10.15
CA ILE A 39 10.02 -5.16 -10.80
C ILE A 39 11.08 -5.90 -11.62
N PRO A 40 11.91 -5.26 -12.47
CA PRO A 40 12.87 -5.98 -13.29
C PRO A 40 13.89 -6.80 -12.50
N GLU A 41 14.33 -6.29 -11.35
CA GLU A 41 15.28 -7.00 -10.48
C GLU A 41 14.58 -8.06 -9.65
N LEU A 42 13.45 -7.74 -9.02
CA LEU A 42 12.69 -8.69 -8.21
C LEU A 42 12.19 -9.88 -9.04
N SER A 43 11.77 -9.65 -10.27
CA SER A 43 11.24 -10.70 -11.17
C SER A 43 12.30 -11.72 -11.63
N LYS A 44 13.58 -11.46 -11.39
CA LYS A 44 14.64 -12.46 -11.61
C LYS A 44 14.58 -13.62 -10.61
N LYS A 45 13.98 -13.39 -9.43
CA LYS A 45 13.96 -14.36 -8.31
C LYS A 45 12.55 -14.73 -7.86
N TYR A 46 11.58 -13.85 -8.06
CA TYR A 46 10.22 -13.93 -7.53
C TYR A 46 9.18 -13.81 -8.63
N ARG A 47 7.99 -14.33 -8.39
CA ARG A 47 6.81 -13.95 -9.16
C ARG A 47 6.24 -12.66 -8.58
N VAL A 48 6.34 -11.57 -9.32
CA VAL A 48 5.91 -10.23 -8.87
C VAL A 48 4.56 -9.88 -9.45
N LEU A 49 3.59 -9.68 -8.57
CA LEU A 49 2.25 -9.21 -8.89
C LEU A 49 2.10 -7.77 -8.41
N ALA A 50 1.76 -6.86 -9.32
CA ALA A 50 1.51 -5.47 -8.98
C ALA A 50 0.17 -5.03 -9.61
N PRO A 51 -0.95 -5.14 -8.88
CA PRO A 51 -2.25 -4.68 -9.35
C PRO A 51 -2.36 -3.15 -9.32
N ASP A 52 -3.18 -2.62 -10.23
CA ASP A 52 -3.79 -1.31 -10.07
C ASP A 52 -5.06 -1.51 -9.25
N LEU A 53 -5.12 -0.94 -8.05
CA LEU A 53 -6.31 -1.02 -7.20
C LEU A 53 -7.54 -0.47 -7.95
N LEU A 54 -8.74 -1.00 -7.71
CA LEU A 54 -9.96 -0.44 -8.29
C LEU A 54 -10.02 1.07 -8.03
N GLY A 55 -10.42 1.84 -9.03
CA GLY A 55 -10.39 3.29 -8.95
C GLY A 55 -9.05 3.94 -9.35
N HIS A 56 -8.00 3.15 -9.58
CA HIS A 56 -6.65 3.62 -9.87
C HIS A 56 -6.13 3.04 -11.20
N GLY A 57 -5.11 3.68 -11.76
CA GLY A 57 -4.40 3.21 -12.95
C GLY A 57 -5.33 2.82 -14.10
N GLU A 58 -5.12 1.63 -14.65
CA GLU A 58 -5.91 1.07 -15.77
C GLU A 58 -7.07 0.18 -15.29
N SER A 59 -7.23 -0.04 -13.99
CA SER A 59 -8.41 -0.70 -13.43
C SER A 59 -9.67 0.15 -13.56
N THR A 60 -10.84 -0.50 -13.60
CA THR A 60 -12.13 0.20 -13.62
C THR A 60 -12.35 1.06 -12.38
N LYS A 61 -13.23 2.04 -12.50
CA LYS A 61 -13.52 3.05 -11.48
C LYS A 61 -15.00 3.04 -11.12
N PRO A 62 -15.48 1.93 -10.51
CA PRO A 62 -16.90 1.77 -10.21
C PRO A 62 -17.40 2.79 -9.18
N ARG A 63 -18.71 2.92 -9.11
CA ARG A 63 -19.37 3.57 -7.98
C ARG A 63 -19.51 2.56 -6.85
N GLY A 64 -18.44 2.35 -6.09
CA GLY A 64 -18.37 1.31 -5.09
C GLY A 64 -17.73 1.75 -3.80
N ASP A 65 -17.43 0.76 -2.96
CA ASP A 65 -16.67 0.92 -1.73
C ASP A 65 -15.17 1.00 -2.05
N TYR A 66 -14.51 2.01 -1.50
CA TYR A 66 -13.07 2.26 -1.61
C TYR A 66 -12.39 2.21 -0.23
N SER A 67 -12.94 1.44 0.69
CA SER A 67 -12.33 1.16 1.98
C SER A 67 -11.13 0.21 1.85
N LEU A 68 -10.27 0.20 2.86
CA LEU A 68 -9.15 -0.74 2.94
C LEU A 68 -9.64 -2.20 2.87
N GLY A 69 -10.81 -2.49 3.46
CA GLY A 69 -11.42 -3.81 3.45
C GLY A 69 -11.86 -4.26 2.07
N ALA A 70 -12.45 -3.37 1.28
CA ALA A 70 -12.85 -3.65 -0.10
C ALA A 70 -11.63 -3.91 -0.99
N PHE A 71 -10.56 -3.12 -0.85
CA PHE A 71 -9.30 -3.38 -1.55
C PHE A 71 -8.70 -4.72 -1.16
N ALA A 72 -8.66 -5.05 0.13
CA ALA A 72 -8.13 -6.33 0.61
C ALA A 72 -8.90 -7.51 0.04
N ALA A 73 -10.23 -7.45 0.00
CA ALA A 73 -11.07 -8.51 -0.59
C ALA A 73 -10.78 -8.67 -2.09
N SER A 74 -10.71 -7.57 -2.85
CA SER A 74 -10.39 -7.62 -4.29
C SER A 74 -9.01 -8.22 -4.57
N LEU A 75 -8.02 -7.95 -3.71
CA LEU A 75 -6.69 -8.55 -3.83
C LEU A 75 -6.69 -10.05 -3.51
N ARG A 76 -7.49 -10.50 -2.53
CA ARG A 76 -7.69 -11.92 -2.26
C ARG A 76 -8.29 -12.62 -3.48
N ASP A 77 -9.33 -12.04 -4.07
CA ASP A 77 -9.98 -12.59 -5.25
C ASP A 77 -9.04 -12.68 -6.46
N LEU A 78 -8.17 -11.67 -6.65
CA LEU A 78 -7.09 -11.74 -7.65
C LEU A 78 -6.16 -12.93 -7.41
N LEU A 79 -5.73 -13.15 -6.17
CA LEU A 79 -4.84 -14.26 -5.84
C LEU A 79 -5.51 -15.61 -6.04
N ASP A 80 -6.80 -15.74 -5.70
CA ASP A 80 -7.58 -16.96 -5.90
C ASP A 80 -7.70 -17.32 -7.40
N GLU A 81 -8.03 -16.35 -8.25
CA GLU A 81 -8.11 -16.54 -9.70
C GLU A 81 -6.76 -16.91 -10.33
N LEU A 82 -5.67 -16.40 -9.78
CA LEU A 82 -4.31 -16.74 -10.22
C LEU A 82 -3.76 -18.04 -9.59
N GLY A 83 -4.54 -18.71 -8.74
CA GLY A 83 -4.15 -19.93 -8.05
C GLY A 83 -3.03 -19.73 -7.02
N ILE A 84 -2.87 -18.52 -6.47
CA ILE A 84 -1.80 -18.17 -5.54
C ILE A 84 -2.34 -18.21 -4.11
N ARG A 85 -1.80 -19.12 -3.32
CA ARG A 85 -2.27 -19.37 -1.94
C ARG A 85 -1.47 -18.61 -0.87
N ARG A 86 -0.25 -18.21 -1.17
CA ARG A 86 0.63 -17.55 -0.19
C ARG A 86 1.53 -16.53 -0.88
N VAL A 87 1.65 -15.34 -0.28
CA VAL A 87 2.43 -14.22 -0.81
C VAL A 87 3.19 -13.48 0.28
N THR A 88 4.30 -12.85 -0.07
CA THR A 88 4.86 -11.74 0.67
C THR A 88 4.10 -10.48 0.24
N VAL A 89 3.38 -9.85 1.17
CA VAL A 89 2.58 -8.65 0.90
C VAL A 89 3.44 -7.42 1.13
N VAL A 90 3.59 -6.59 0.10
CA VAL A 90 4.39 -5.35 0.12
C VAL A 90 3.47 -4.18 -0.18
N GLY A 91 3.33 -3.23 0.74
CA GLY A 91 2.46 -2.07 0.55
C GLY A 91 3.16 -0.75 0.79
N GLN A 92 2.97 0.21 -0.12
CA GLN A 92 3.51 1.56 0.00
C GLN A 92 2.40 2.57 0.33
N SER A 93 2.60 3.44 1.32
CA SER A 93 1.67 4.52 1.69
C SER A 93 0.26 3.97 1.99
N LEU A 94 -0.78 4.38 1.24
CA LEU A 94 -2.12 3.76 1.29
C LEU A 94 -2.04 2.23 1.13
N GLY A 95 -1.21 1.76 0.20
CA GLY A 95 -1.00 0.33 -0.03
C GLY A 95 -0.49 -0.41 1.20
N GLY A 96 0.25 0.26 2.09
CA GLY A 96 0.64 -0.28 3.39
C GLY A 96 -0.56 -0.48 4.31
N GLY A 97 -1.49 0.48 4.34
CA GLY A 97 -2.77 0.33 5.04
C GLY A 97 -3.60 -0.83 4.49
N VAL A 98 -3.64 -0.97 3.15
CA VAL A 98 -4.30 -2.11 2.48
C VAL A 98 -3.60 -3.43 2.81
N ALA A 99 -2.25 -3.46 2.82
CA ALA A 99 -1.48 -4.65 3.17
C ALA A 99 -1.74 -5.12 4.61
N MET A 100 -1.81 -4.20 5.58
CA MET A 100 -2.19 -4.51 6.96
C MET A 100 -3.63 -5.03 7.05
N GLN A 101 -4.56 -4.41 6.35
CA GLN A 101 -5.96 -4.86 6.31
C GLN A 101 -6.09 -6.22 5.64
N PHE A 102 -5.32 -6.48 4.56
CA PHE A 102 -5.25 -7.79 3.91
C PHE A 102 -4.72 -8.86 4.88
N THR A 103 -3.65 -8.56 5.60
CA THR A 103 -3.09 -9.46 6.61
C THR A 103 -4.11 -9.75 7.72
N TYR A 104 -4.89 -8.76 8.14
CA TYR A 104 -5.93 -8.93 9.14
C TYR A 104 -7.07 -9.84 8.66
N GLN A 105 -7.53 -9.67 7.41
CA GLN A 105 -8.68 -10.41 6.88
C GLN A 105 -8.31 -11.77 6.30
N HIS A 106 -7.09 -11.90 5.76
CA HIS A 106 -6.64 -13.05 4.96
C HIS A 106 -5.26 -13.54 5.41
N ARG A 107 -5.11 -13.77 6.72
CA ARG A 107 -3.84 -14.16 7.35
C ARG A 107 -3.19 -15.37 6.68
N ASP A 108 -3.97 -16.33 6.24
CA ASP A 108 -3.49 -17.59 5.64
C ASP A 108 -2.81 -17.38 4.28
N TYR A 109 -3.08 -16.25 3.61
CA TYR A 109 -2.37 -15.88 2.38
C TYR A 109 -1.01 -15.24 2.65
N CYS A 110 -0.75 -14.76 3.86
CA CYS A 110 0.42 -13.95 4.16
C CYS A 110 1.59 -14.80 4.66
N GLN A 111 2.71 -14.77 3.95
CA GLN A 111 3.98 -15.32 4.40
C GLN A 111 4.80 -14.28 5.15
N ARG A 112 4.79 -13.05 4.67
CA ARG A 112 5.52 -11.90 5.23
C ARG A 112 4.74 -10.62 4.95
N LEU A 113 4.97 -9.61 5.77
CA LEU A 113 4.43 -8.27 5.59
C LEU A 113 5.57 -7.26 5.44
N VAL A 114 5.52 -6.44 4.39
CA VAL A 114 6.46 -5.35 4.15
C VAL A 114 5.71 -4.03 3.99
N LEU A 115 6.06 -3.06 4.80
CA LEU A 115 5.41 -1.75 4.86
C LEU A 115 6.42 -0.66 4.47
N ILE A 116 6.18 0.02 3.35
CA ILE A 116 7.05 1.07 2.83
C ILE A 116 6.38 2.43 3.02
N SER A 117 6.91 3.29 3.89
CA SER A 117 6.34 4.61 4.20
C SER A 117 4.82 4.54 4.41
N SER A 118 4.37 3.58 5.23
CA SER A 118 2.97 3.11 5.30
C SER A 118 2.04 4.10 5.99
N GLY A 119 0.83 4.25 5.45
CA GLY A 119 -0.30 4.80 6.18
C GLY A 119 -0.82 3.84 7.26
N GLY A 120 -1.60 4.38 8.22
CA GLY A 120 -2.25 3.60 9.26
C GLY A 120 -1.39 3.30 10.49
N LEU A 121 -0.19 3.86 10.62
CA LEU A 121 0.74 3.64 11.74
C LEU A 121 0.93 4.87 12.65
N GLY A 122 0.09 5.87 12.50
CA GLY A 122 0.07 7.07 13.33
C GLY A 122 -0.91 8.10 12.77
N PRO A 123 -1.23 9.16 13.52
CA PRO A 123 -2.23 10.14 13.09
C PRO A 123 -1.69 11.17 12.10
N ASP A 124 -0.37 11.43 12.10
CA ASP A 124 0.21 12.52 11.34
C ASP A 124 0.18 12.25 9.85
N LEU A 125 -0.19 13.27 9.10
CA LEU A 125 -0.29 13.25 7.65
C LEU A 125 -0.09 14.66 7.10
N ASN A 126 0.44 14.76 5.89
CA ASN A 126 0.57 16.03 5.18
C ASN A 126 -0.75 16.81 5.17
N TRP A 127 -0.70 18.09 5.53
CA TRP A 127 -1.87 18.96 5.69
C TRP A 127 -2.74 19.10 4.43
N ILE A 128 -2.13 18.97 3.23
CA ILE A 128 -2.86 19.03 1.94
C ILE A 128 -3.87 17.88 1.85
N LEU A 129 -3.48 16.65 2.23
CA LEU A 129 -4.38 15.50 2.20
C LEU A 129 -5.53 15.66 3.21
N ARG A 130 -5.27 16.29 4.36
CA ARG A 130 -6.31 16.62 5.35
C ARG A 130 -7.33 17.62 4.79
N ILE A 131 -6.88 18.67 4.08
CA ILE A 131 -7.76 19.62 3.41
C ILE A 131 -8.56 18.93 2.31
N LEU A 132 -7.94 18.07 1.50
CA LEU A 132 -8.61 17.36 0.42
C LEU A 132 -9.63 16.32 0.91
N SER A 133 -9.55 15.86 2.15
CA SER A 133 -10.59 14.99 2.73
C SER A 133 -11.89 15.73 3.07
N ALA A 134 -11.83 17.06 3.21
CA ALA A 134 -13.00 17.89 3.56
C ALA A 134 -14.09 17.87 2.47
N PRO A 135 -15.36 18.06 2.86
CA PRO A 135 -16.45 18.28 1.92
C PRO A 135 -16.16 19.48 1.00
N GLY A 136 -16.49 19.37 -0.28
CA GLY A 136 -16.28 20.43 -1.28
C GLY A 136 -14.94 20.32 -2.03
N ALA A 137 -14.01 19.44 -1.64
CA ALA A 137 -12.76 19.23 -2.38
C ALA A 137 -12.99 18.82 -3.84
N GLU A 138 -14.11 18.17 -4.15
CA GLU A 138 -14.56 17.83 -5.51
C GLU A 138 -14.78 19.05 -6.42
N LEU A 139 -15.08 20.21 -5.84
CA LEU A 139 -15.26 21.47 -6.57
C LEU A 139 -13.91 22.18 -6.80
N VAL A 140 -12.97 22.01 -5.89
CA VAL A 140 -11.66 22.69 -5.92
C VAL A 140 -10.67 21.96 -6.83
N LEU A 141 -10.61 20.64 -6.76
CA LEU A 141 -9.63 19.83 -7.52
C LEU A 141 -9.65 20.07 -9.04
N PRO A 142 -10.81 20.21 -9.73
CA PRO A 142 -10.82 20.53 -11.17
C PRO A 142 -10.20 21.88 -11.49
N VAL A 143 -10.30 22.84 -10.55
CA VAL A 143 -9.76 24.20 -10.71
C VAL A 143 -8.25 24.20 -10.48
N VAL A 144 -7.77 23.38 -9.56
CA VAL A 144 -6.34 23.28 -9.22
C VAL A 144 -5.56 22.48 -10.26
N ALA A 145 -6.19 21.48 -10.91
CA ALA A 145 -5.55 20.63 -11.93
C ALA A 145 -6.15 20.82 -13.34
N PRO A 146 -6.16 22.05 -13.91
CA PRO A 146 -6.70 22.28 -15.24
C PRO A 146 -5.75 21.75 -16.32
N GLN A 147 -6.32 21.31 -17.46
CA GLN A 147 -5.57 20.74 -18.58
C GLN A 147 -4.39 21.60 -19.09
N PRO A 148 -4.49 22.96 -19.16
CA PRO A 148 -3.34 23.78 -19.57
C PRO A 148 -2.14 23.67 -18.62
N VAL A 149 -2.38 23.61 -17.30
CA VAL A 149 -1.33 23.46 -16.28
C VAL A 149 -0.62 22.10 -16.43
N LEU A 150 -1.40 21.04 -16.67
CA LEU A 150 -0.85 19.69 -16.90
C LEU A 150 0.00 19.63 -18.17
N LYS A 151 -0.48 20.21 -19.27
CA LYS A 151 0.29 20.29 -20.54
C LYS A 151 1.60 21.05 -20.38
N LEU A 152 1.55 22.18 -19.67
CA LEU A 152 2.75 22.99 -19.40
C LEU A 152 3.73 22.24 -18.49
N GLY A 153 3.25 21.61 -17.42
CA GLY A 153 4.06 20.83 -16.49
C GLY A 153 4.72 19.63 -17.17
N ASN A 154 4.01 18.91 -18.05
CA ASN A 154 4.56 17.81 -18.83
C ASN A 154 5.67 18.29 -19.78
N LYS A 155 5.50 19.43 -20.45
CA LYS A 155 6.55 20.04 -21.30
C LYS A 155 7.77 20.43 -20.48
N LEU A 156 7.57 21.05 -19.32
CA LEU A 156 8.64 21.45 -18.43
C LEU A 156 9.38 20.22 -17.88
N GLY A 157 8.65 19.18 -17.46
CA GLY A 157 9.21 17.92 -16.98
C GLY A 157 10.06 17.23 -18.03
N SER A 158 9.58 17.14 -19.29
CA SER A 158 10.34 16.55 -20.39
C SER A 158 11.60 17.37 -20.72
N TRP A 159 11.52 18.70 -20.68
CA TRP A 159 12.69 19.57 -20.88
C TRP A 159 13.73 19.39 -19.77
N LEU A 160 13.31 19.38 -18.49
CA LEU A 160 14.21 19.14 -17.34
C LEU A 160 14.91 17.78 -17.47
N THR A 161 14.17 16.74 -17.83
CA THR A 161 14.71 15.40 -18.07
C THR A 161 15.74 15.39 -19.18
N SER A 162 15.47 16.08 -20.28
CA SER A 162 16.44 16.20 -21.40
C SER A 162 17.69 17.01 -21.02
N ALA A 163 17.57 17.91 -20.05
CA ALA A 163 18.68 18.66 -19.47
C ALA A 163 19.45 17.89 -18.37
N GLY A 164 19.12 16.60 -18.15
CA GLY A 164 19.76 15.76 -17.13
C GLY A 164 19.26 16.01 -15.68
N ILE A 165 18.27 16.89 -15.49
CA ILE A 165 17.70 17.20 -14.19
C ILE A 165 16.55 16.22 -13.93
N GLN A 166 16.77 15.21 -13.09
CA GLN A 166 15.78 14.21 -12.74
C GLN A 166 15.55 14.18 -11.24
N SER A 167 14.30 14.17 -10.84
CA SER A 167 13.87 13.94 -9.48
C SER A 167 12.82 12.83 -9.46
N PRO A 168 13.20 11.60 -9.12
CA PRO A 168 12.26 10.48 -9.06
C PRO A 168 11.04 10.78 -8.18
N ARG A 169 11.26 11.40 -7.01
CA ARG A 169 10.20 11.86 -6.10
C ARG A 169 9.24 12.84 -6.78
N ALA A 170 9.76 13.86 -7.47
CA ALA A 170 8.93 14.84 -8.16
C ALA A 170 8.14 14.18 -9.31
N GLY A 171 8.73 13.22 -10.01
CA GLY A 171 8.07 12.44 -11.05
C GLY A 171 6.86 11.65 -10.54
N GLU A 172 6.98 10.96 -9.40
CA GLU A 172 5.87 10.24 -8.80
C GLU A 172 4.76 11.20 -8.32
N MET A 173 5.11 12.28 -7.64
CA MET A 173 4.15 13.30 -7.21
C MET A 173 3.43 13.94 -8.40
N TRP A 174 4.15 14.21 -9.49
CA TRP A 174 3.57 14.75 -10.71
C TRP A 174 2.63 13.75 -11.38
N SER A 175 2.98 12.47 -11.45
CA SER A 175 2.14 11.41 -11.98
C SER A 175 0.83 11.28 -11.19
N ALA A 176 0.91 11.28 -9.86
CA ALA A 176 -0.25 11.27 -8.98
C ALA A 176 -1.15 12.51 -9.21
N TYR A 177 -0.56 13.70 -9.33
CA TYR A 177 -1.30 14.93 -9.64
C TYR A 177 -1.98 14.85 -11.01
N CYS A 178 -1.30 14.37 -12.04
CA CYS A 178 -1.86 14.21 -13.39
C CYS A 178 -3.05 13.25 -13.42
N SER A 179 -3.02 12.18 -12.63
CA SER A 179 -4.11 11.20 -12.56
C SER A 179 -5.42 11.82 -12.10
N LEU A 180 -5.37 12.88 -11.27
CA LEU A 180 -6.55 13.59 -10.76
C LEU A 180 -7.24 14.48 -11.81
N SER A 181 -6.68 14.63 -13.00
CA SER A 181 -7.32 15.35 -14.11
C SER A 181 -8.53 14.59 -14.66
N ASP A 182 -8.50 13.27 -14.59
CA ASP A 182 -9.62 12.40 -14.97
C ASP A 182 -10.70 12.40 -13.89
N ARG A 183 -11.96 12.66 -14.29
CA ARG A 183 -13.07 12.79 -13.35
C ARG A 183 -13.36 11.50 -12.57
N PRO A 184 -13.47 10.33 -13.20
CA PRO A 184 -13.64 9.05 -12.49
C PRO A 184 -12.51 8.77 -11.49
N THR A 185 -11.26 8.96 -11.89
CA THR A 185 -10.08 8.78 -11.01
C THR A 185 -10.12 9.74 -9.81
N ARG A 186 -10.46 11.01 -10.04
CA ARG A 186 -10.59 12.00 -8.97
C ARG A 186 -11.71 11.65 -7.98
N GLN A 187 -12.84 11.12 -8.46
CA GLN A 187 -13.92 10.66 -7.57
C GLN A 187 -13.49 9.45 -6.73
N ALA A 188 -12.82 8.48 -7.34
CA ALA A 188 -12.26 7.32 -6.64
C ALA A 188 -11.22 7.76 -5.59
N PHE A 189 -10.29 8.65 -5.96
CA PHE A 189 -9.32 9.26 -5.05
C PHE A 189 -9.98 9.88 -3.82
N LEU A 190 -11.00 10.74 -4.01
CA LEU A 190 -11.66 11.39 -2.89
C LEU A 190 -12.42 10.42 -1.99
N ARG A 191 -13.03 9.38 -2.55
CA ARG A 191 -13.69 8.33 -1.77
C ARG A 191 -12.67 7.54 -0.96
N THR A 192 -11.58 7.11 -1.59
CA THR A 192 -10.47 6.43 -0.91
C THR A 192 -9.90 7.31 0.20
N LEU A 193 -9.60 8.58 -0.10
CA LEU A 193 -9.05 9.50 0.88
C LEU A 193 -9.95 9.65 2.10
N ARG A 194 -11.26 9.87 1.88
CA ARG A 194 -12.25 10.02 2.96
C ARG A 194 -12.52 8.74 3.74
N SER A 195 -12.16 7.57 3.21
CA SER A 195 -12.27 6.32 3.95
C SER A 195 -11.14 6.13 4.97
N VAL A 196 -10.01 6.85 4.82
CA VAL A 196 -8.80 6.66 5.63
C VAL A 196 -8.28 7.95 6.28
N VAL A 197 -8.80 9.13 5.91
CA VAL A 197 -8.34 10.45 6.40
C VAL A 197 -9.53 11.32 6.76
N ASP A 198 -9.44 12.00 7.89
CA ASP A 198 -10.35 13.06 8.31
C ASP A 198 -9.60 14.37 8.61
N TYR A 199 -10.28 15.35 9.18
CA TYR A 199 -9.69 16.66 9.52
C TYR A 199 -8.61 16.56 10.63
N ARG A 200 -8.59 15.47 11.39
CA ARG A 200 -7.58 15.20 12.45
C ARG A 200 -6.33 14.53 11.89
N GLY A 201 -6.41 13.90 10.73
CA GLY A 201 -5.32 13.17 10.08
C GLY A 201 -5.75 11.78 9.61
N GLN A 202 -4.94 10.77 9.87
CA GLN A 202 -5.28 9.39 9.54
C GLN A 202 -6.39 8.89 10.48
N ALA A 203 -7.58 8.63 9.93
CA ALA A 203 -8.75 8.15 10.68
C ALA A 203 -8.68 6.65 11.00
N VAL A 204 -7.85 5.90 10.25
CA VAL A 204 -7.66 4.46 10.45
C VAL A 204 -6.27 4.22 11.04
N SER A 205 -6.22 3.54 12.17
CA SER A 205 -4.97 3.13 12.82
C SER A 205 -4.93 1.62 12.98
N ALA A 206 -3.83 1.03 12.52
CA ALA A 206 -3.55 -0.40 12.71
C ALA A 206 -2.76 -0.66 14.00
N LEU A 207 -2.23 0.36 14.69
CA LEU A 207 -1.41 0.17 15.90
C LEU A 207 -2.13 -0.63 16.97
N GLY A 208 -3.43 -0.39 17.19
CA GLY A 208 -4.24 -1.16 18.13
C GLY A 208 -4.54 -2.60 17.71
N LYS A 209 -4.27 -2.96 16.45
CA LYS A 209 -4.49 -4.30 15.88
C LYS A 209 -3.18 -4.93 15.37
N ILE A 210 -2.05 -4.30 15.61
CA ILE A 210 -0.74 -4.75 15.10
C ILE A 210 -0.36 -6.13 15.65
N HIS A 211 -0.94 -6.52 16.79
CA HIS A 211 -0.81 -7.87 17.38
C HIS A 211 -1.30 -8.99 16.43
N VAL A 212 -2.17 -8.69 15.46
CA VAL A 212 -2.62 -9.68 14.46
C VAL A 212 -1.47 -10.10 13.54
N SER A 213 -0.43 -9.27 13.42
CA SER A 213 0.79 -9.60 12.71
C SER A 213 1.79 -10.41 13.56
N HIS A 214 1.49 -10.72 14.84
CA HIS A 214 2.38 -11.52 15.67
C HIS A 214 2.68 -12.86 14.99
N GLY A 215 3.93 -13.25 14.99
CA GLY A 215 4.40 -14.45 14.29
C GLY A 215 4.51 -14.32 12.76
N LEU A 216 4.15 -13.16 12.19
CA LEU A 216 4.40 -12.86 10.79
C LEU A 216 5.69 -12.06 10.65
N PRO A 217 6.70 -12.54 9.93
CA PRO A 217 7.88 -11.73 9.66
C PRO A 217 7.47 -10.41 9.04
N THR A 218 7.86 -9.30 9.68
CA THR A 218 7.44 -7.96 9.26
C THR A 218 8.65 -7.05 9.06
N LEU A 219 8.69 -6.39 7.91
CA LEU A 219 9.71 -5.41 7.54
C LEU A 219 9.05 -4.02 7.35
N LEU A 220 9.67 -3.02 7.95
CA LEU A 220 9.32 -1.62 7.81
C LEU A 220 10.45 -0.91 7.05
N ILE A 221 10.15 -0.24 5.94
CA ILE A 221 11.11 0.55 5.17
C ILE A 221 10.62 1.99 5.15
N TRP A 222 11.47 2.94 5.53
CA TRP A 222 11.09 4.35 5.59
C TRP A 222 12.17 5.27 5.03
N GLY A 223 11.76 6.33 4.37
CA GLY A 223 12.66 7.42 4.05
C GLY A 223 12.81 8.38 5.24
N GLU A 224 14.05 8.72 5.61
CA GLU A 224 14.35 9.66 6.69
C GLU A 224 13.69 11.04 6.47
N GLN A 225 13.61 11.47 5.19
CA GLN A 225 13.06 12.77 4.79
C GLN A 225 11.61 12.69 4.30
N ASP A 226 10.84 11.70 4.76
CA ASP A 226 9.43 11.59 4.40
C ASP A 226 8.62 12.76 5.00
N ARG A 227 8.10 13.62 4.10
CA ARG A 227 7.27 14.79 4.44
C ARG A 227 5.77 14.54 4.25
N ILE A 228 5.38 13.34 3.86
CA ILE A 228 3.99 12.93 3.68
C ILE A 228 3.53 12.15 4.91
N ILE A 229 4.27 11.11 5.28
CA ILE A 229 4.05 10.31 6.49
C ILE A 229 5.39 10.26 7.25
N PRO A 230 5.50 10.94 8.39
CA PRO A 230 6.78 11.07 9.11
C PRO A 230 7.38 9.72 9.50
N VAL A 231 8.71 9.62 9.46
CA VAL A 231 9.46 8.41 9.86
C VAL A 231 9.22 8.00 11.31
N SER A 232 8.76 8.92 12.17
CA SER A 232 8.33 8.62 13.54
C SER A 232 7.25 7.53 13.62
N HIS A 233 6.41 7.41 12.58
CA HIS A 233 5.43 6.31 12.50
C HIS A 233 6.11 4.95 12.31
N GLY A 234 7.20 4.89 11.56
CA GLY A 234 8.02 3.68 11.41
C GLY A 234 8.66 3.25 12.73
N TYR A 235 9.22 4.21 13.48
CA TYR A 235 9.79 3.93 14.82
C TYR A 235 8.71 3.45 15.80
N ALA A 236 7.58 4.13 15.87
CA ALA A 236 6.47 3.75 16.76
C ALA A 236 5.90 2.36 16.41
N ALA A 237 5.80 2.03 15.11
CA ALA A 237 5.35 0.72 14.67
C ALA A 237 6.36 -0.38 15.01
N HIS A 238 7.66 -0.10 14.86
CA HIS A 238 8.73 -1.04 15.23
C HIS A 238 8.74 -1.34 16.73
N GLU A 239 8.56 -0.30 17.56
CA GLU A 239 8.44 -0.45 19.00
C GLU A 239 7.19 -1.26 19.39
N ALA A 240 6.05 -1.02 18.72
CA ALA A 240 4.80 -1.72 18.97
C ALA A 240 4.76 -3.16 18.44
N LEU A 241 5.70 -3.55 17.56
CA LEU A 241 5.77 -4.86 16.93
C LEU A 241 7.14 -5.50 17.18
N PRO A 242 7.37 -6.12 18.37
CA PRO A 242 8.60 -6.84 18.66
C PRO A 242 8.88 -7.92 17.62
N GLY A 243 10.13 -8.00 17.15
CA GLY A 243 10.55 -8.92 16.09
C GLY A 243 10.37 -8.39 14.66
N SER A 244 9.79 -7.22 14.45
CA SER A 244 9.86 -6.54 13.16
C SER A 244 11.29 -6.04 12.89
N ARG A 245 11.61 -5.86 11.62
CA ARG A 245 12.84 -5.19 11.16
C ARG A 245 12.49 -3.80 10.64
N LEU A 246 13.25 -2.78 11.00
CA LEU A 246 13.10 -1.41 10.52
C LEU A 246 14.36 -0.98 9.77
N GLU A 247 14.17 -0.49 8.55
CA GLU A 247 15.20 0.09 7.69
C GLU A 247 14.85 1.55 7.37
N VAL A 248 15.70 2.48 7.78
CA VAL A 248 15.53 3.91 7.52
C VAL A 248 16.59 4.36 6.52
N LEU A 249 16.14 4.84 5.35
CA LEU A 249 17.00 5.23 4.24
C LEU A 249 17.32 6.72 4.33
N ALA A 250 18.60 7.04 4.56
CA ALA A 250 19.09 8.42 4.68
C ALA A 250 18.89 9.21 3.38
N GLY A 251 18.41 10.45 3.48
CA GLY A 251 18.18 11.33 2.35
C GLY A 251 16.98 10.98 1.46
N VAL A 252 16.31 9.86 1.71
CA VAL A 252 15.15 9.36 0.96
C VAL A 252 13.85 9.94 1.52
N GLY A 253 12.87 10.19 0.65
CA GLY A 253 11.53 10.68 1.02
C GLY A 253 10.47 9.60 1.02
N HIS A 254 9.27 9.97 0.54
CA HIS A 254 8.06 9.14 0.63
C HIS A 254 8.04 7.93 -0.32
N PHE A 255 8.94 7.88 -1.30
CA PHE A 255 8.95 6.82 -2.31
C PHE A 255 10.27 6.04 -2.31
N PRO A 256 10.64 5.32 -1.22
CA PRO A 256 11.90 4.57 -1.12
C PRO A 256 12.16 3.68 -2.33
N HIS A 257 11.15 2.97 -2.83
CA HIS A 257 11.22 2.05 -3.98
C HIS A 257 11.48 2.75 -5.34
N VAL A 258 11.31 4.08 -5.38
CA VAL A 258 11.58 4.92 -6.57
C VAL A 258 12.86 5.74 -6.41
N GLU A 259 13.08 6.24 -5.20
CA GLU A 259 14.21 7.13 -4.88
C GLU A 259 15.51 6.35 -4.65
N SER A 260 15.41 5.12 -4.13
CA SER A 260 16.55 4.22 -3.86
C SER A 260 16.19 2.76 -4.20
N PRO A 261 15.87 2.45 -5.48
CA PRO A 261 15.33 1.14 -5.87
C PRO A 261 16.28 -0.02 -5.55
N THR A 262 17.57 0.14 -5.78
CA THR A 262 18.58 -0.90 -5.50
C THR A 262 18.59 -1.24 -4.01
N ALA A 263 18.62 -0.24 -3.12
CA ALA A 263 18.61 -0.49 -1.68
C ALA A 263 17.33 -1.20 -1.24
N VAL A 264 16.16 -0.83 -1.81
CA VAL A 264 14.89 -1.50 -1.48
C VAL A 264 14.90 -2.96 -1.96
N VAL A 265 15.42 -3.23 -3.15
CA VAL A 265 15.55 -4.62 -3.66
C VAL A 265 16.47 -5.45 -2.75
N ASP A 266 17.66 -4.93 -2.41
CA ASP A 266 18.62 -5.62 -1.56
C ASP A 266 18.06 -5.92 -0.16
N ILE A 267 17.34 -4.96 0.44
CA ILE A 267 16.66 -5.12 1.73
C ILE A 267 15.57 -6.19 1.65
N LEU A 268 14.76 -6.18 0.59
CA LEU A 268 13.71 -7.18 0.37
C LEU A 268 14.30 -8.58 0.18
N ASP A 269 15.33 -8.70 -0.65
CA ASP A 269 16.02 -9.98 -0.91
C ASP A 269 16.59 -10.58 0.37
N ASP A 270 17.31 -9.76 1.16
CA ASP A 270 17.89 -10.19 2.43
C ASP A 270 16.80 -10.57 3.45
N PHE A 271 15.74 -9.77 3.55
CA PHE A 271 14.62 -10.07 4.44
C PHE A 271 13.91 -11.38 4.08
N ILE A 272 13.64 -11.62 2.79
CA ILE A 272 12.99 -12.86 2.34
C ILE A 272 13.90 -14.06 2.57
N ALA A 273 15.19 -13.93 2.30
CA ALA A 273 16.17 -15.01 2.50
C ALA A 273 16.35 -15.39 3.97
N THR A 274 16.32 -14.41 4.88
CA THR A 274 16.54 -14.61 6.32
C THR A 274 15.28 -15.03 7.09
N THR A 275 14.10 -14.83 6.52
CA THR A 275 12.81 -15.16 7.17
C THR A 275 12.17 -16.44 6.63
N GLY A 276 12.93 -17.43 6.22
CA GLY A 276 12.61 -18.79 5.75
C GLY A 276 11.14 -19.13 5.40
N ARG A 277 10.95 -20.17 4.60
CA ARG A 277 9.61 -20.66 4.16
C ARG A 277 8.75 -21.25 5.28
N ASP A 278 9.37 -21.57 6.41
CA ASP A 278 8.79 -22.27 7.56
C ASP A 278 8.99 -21.48 8.86
N ALA A 279 8.36 -20.33 8.99
CA ALA A 279 7.91 -19.93 10.31
C ALA A 279 6.77 -20.91 10.66
N ASP A 280 7.15 -22.00 11.30
CA ASP A 280 6.30 -23.12 11.68
C ASP A 280 5.00 -22.63 12.31
N LEU A 281 3.88 -22.82 11.62
CA LEU A 281 2.53 -22.63 12.18
C LEU A 281 2.22 -23.66 13.28
N THR A 282 3.15 -24.61 13.54
CA THR A 282 3.06 -25.60 14.61
C THR A 282 3.14 -24.99 16.02
N ASN A 283 3.71 -23.79 16.18
CA ASN A 283 3.81 -23.13 17.49
C ASN A 283 2.62 -22.22 17.86
N LEU A 284 1.64 -22.01 16.99
CA LEU A 284 0.48 -21.18 17.28
C LEU A 284 -0.70 -21.93 17.93
N ASN A 285 -0.62 -23.26 18.04
CA ASN A 285 -1.74 -24.08 18.52
C ASN A 285 -1.62 -24.56 19.97
N THR A 286 -0.60 -24.17 20.72
CA THR A 286 -0.40 -24.67 22.10
C THR A 286 -0.85 -23.74 23.21
N ASP A 287 -1.20 -22.47 22.93
CA ASP A 287 -1.59 -21.48 23.96
C ASP A 287 -2.99 -20.86 23.84
N GLN A 288 -3.85 -21.36 22.97
CA GLN A 288 -5.26 -20.97 23.03
C GLN A 288 -5.96 -21.72 24.16
N LYS A 289 -5.97 -21.12 25.37
CA LYS A 289 -6.97 -21.46 26.38
C LYS A 289 -8.35 -21.24 25.75
N PRO A 290 -9.27 -22.23 25.83
CA PRO A 290 -10.63 -22.04 25.34
C PRO A 290 -11.28 -20.90 26.08
N TYR A 291 -11.91 -19.99 25.35
CA TYR A 291 -12.77 -18.95 25.91
C TYR A 291 -13.79 -19.62 26.82
N PRO A 292 -14.01 -19.15 28.07
CA PRO A 292 -15.06 -19.68 28.93
C PRO A 292 -16.40 -19.44 28.22
N ALA A 293 -17.17 -20.52 28.07
CA ALA A 293 -18.52 -20.46 27.53
C ALA A 293 -19.34 -19.42 28.37
N ALA A 294 -19.98 -18.50 27.65
CA ALA A 294 -20.88 -17.53 28.27
C ALA A 294 -21.97 -18.30 29.07
N GLY A 295 -21.96 -18.10 30.40
CA GLY A 295 -22.95 -18.69 31.28
C GLY A 295 -24.34 -18.25 30.86
N THR A 296 -25.19 -19.23 30.58
CA THR A 296 -26.62 -19.07 30.46
C THR A 296 -27.15 -18.67 31.85
N THR A 297 -27.35 -17.39 32.08
CA THR A 297 -28.17 -16.91 33.18
C THR A 297 -29.62 -17.19 32.81
N GLY A 298 -30.19 -18.20 33.43
CA GLY A 298 -31.63 -18.40 33.40
C GLY A 298 -32.34 -17.20 34.01
N SER A 299 -33.30 -16.66 33.31
CA SER A 299 -34.28 -15.72 33.83
C SER A 299 -35.49 -16.52 34.37
N ASP A 300 -35.59 -16.66 35.67
CA ASP A 300 -36.87 -16.74 36.31
C ASP A 300 -37.32 -15.32 36.59
N TYR A 301 -38.33 -14.85 35.94
CA TYR A 301 -39.55 -14.12 36.28
C TYR A 301 -40.19 -13.55 34.99
#